data_d3803942da8ea92bc3996c516ec0c696
#
_entry.id   d3803942da8ea92bc3996c516ec0c696
#
_cell.length_a   1.000
_cell.length_b   1.000
_cell.length_c   1.000
_cell.angle_alpha   90.00
_cell.angle_beta   90.00
_cell.angle_gamma   90.00
#
_symmetry.space_group_name_H-M   'P 1'
#
loop_
_entity.id
_entity.type
_entity.pdbx_description
1 polymer ?
#
loop_
_entity_poly.entity_id
_entity_poly.type
_entity_poly.pdbx_seq_one_letter_code
_entity_poly.pdbx_strand_id
1 'polypeptide(L)'
;MLCDAVKENDLVYIITGFVLLPHKVPEMDGTVSSMLLARALVMAFGAKPVIVCPADSVQAIEKCAAVVGLHIYEDPDIVQTLPLSMGVAAFTKNLADAPAQAAELATRKPAAVVSVEACGANALGVCHNAIGLDVTALQARSDVLWEKLRADGVPNIAIGDLGNEIGMGTIADHIKKYVPFTDRGECQCGCGGGHIKRHQD
;
A
#
# COMPACT_ATOMS: atom_id res chain seq x y z
N MET A 1 -4.04 16.58 8.76
CA MET A 1 -2.78 15.83 8.53
C MET A 1 -2.27 15.97 7.10
N LEU A 2 -2.91 15.42 6.04
CA LEU A 2 -2.40 15.63 4.67
C LEU A 2 -2.35 17.11 4.28
N CYS A 3 -3.40 17.87 4.58
CA CYS A 3 -3.45 19.32 4.28
C CYS A 3 -2.32 20.14 4.93
N ASP A 4 -1.76 19.66 6.02
CA ASP A 4 -0.68 20.34 6.74
C ASP A 4 0.69 19.85 6.30
N ALA A 5 0.78 18.58 5.88
CA ALA A 5 2.03 17.92 5.55
C ALA A 5 2.41 18.05 4.07
N VAL A 6 1.44 18.09 3.16
CA VAL A 6 1.67 18.01 1.70
C VAL A 6 1.61 19.40 1.07
N LYS A 7 2.64 19.73 0.30
CA LYS A 7 2.78 20.97 -0.46
C LYS A 7 2.96 20.69 -1.95
N GLU A 8 2.96 21.76 -2.73
CA GLU A 8 3.23 21.68 -4.16
C GLU A 8 4.57 21.01 -4.45
N ASN A 9 4.57 20.09 -5.40
CA ASN A 9 5.69 19.25 -5.83
C ASN A 9 6.19 18.22 -4.79
N ASP A 10 5.56 18.09 -3.62
CA ASP A 10 5.93 17.04 -2.68
C ASP A 10 5.55 15.66 -3.21
N LEU A 11 6.44 14.69 -2.98
CA LEU A 11 6.15 13.28 -3.22
C LEU A 11 5.18 12.75 -2.16
N VAL A 12 4.17 12.02 -2.62
CA VAL A 12 3.25 11.26 -1.75
C VAL A 12 3.22 9.82 -2.23
N TYR A 13 3.62 8.88 -1.39
CA TYR A 13 3.49 7.47 -1.73
C TYR A 13 2.08 6.97 -1.44
N ILE A 14 1.51 6.24 -2.39
CA ILE A 14 0.24 5.53 -2.25
C ILE A 14 0.53 4.05 -2.45
N ILE A 15 0.44 3.27 -1.38
CA ILE A 15 0.65 1.82 -1.40
C ILE A 15 -0.69 1.15 -1.68
N THR A 16 -0.77 0.29 -2.68
CA THR A 16 -1.99 -0.44 -3.05
C THR A 16 -1.68 -1.74 -3.78
N GLY A 17 -2.71 -2.46 -4.19
CA GLY A 17 -2.61 -3.62 -5.07
C GLY A 17 -2.68 -4.95 -4.35
N PHE A 18 -3.62 -5.09 -3.39
CA PHE A 18 -3.94 -6.38 -2.81
C PHE A 18 -4.33 -7.37 -3.91
N VAL A 19 -3.64 -8.51 -3.99
CA VAL A 19 -3.85 -9.51 -5.03
C VAL A 19 -4.77 -10.61 -4.52
N LEU A 20 -5.90 -10.80 -5.21
CA LEU A 20 -6.96 -11.74 -4.83
C LEU A 20 -6.81 -13.12 -5.49
N LEU A 21 -7.23 -14.15 -4.75
CA LEU A 21 -7.48 -15.48 -5.28
C LEU A 21 -8.93 -15.61 -5.80
N PRO A 22 -9.21 -16.50 -6.76
CA PRO A 22 -8.27 -17.43 -7.42
C PRO A 22 -7.56 -16.83 -8.64
N HIS A 23 -8.00 -15.66 -9.12
CA HIS A 23 -7.58 -15.11 -10.41
C HIS A 23 -6.21 -14.43 -10.40
N LYS A 24 -5.64 -14.18 -9.22
CA LYS A 24 -4.34 -13.51 -9.03
C LYS A 24 -4.30 -12.14 -9.70
N VAL A 25 -5.35 -11.38 -9.53
CA VAL A 25 -5.49 -10.01 -10.03
C VAL A 25 -5.58 -9.02 -8.86
N PRO A 26 -5.16 -7.75 -9.06
CA PRO A 26 -5.32 -6.74 -8.02
C PRO A 26 -6.79 -6.47 -7.73
N GLU A 27 -7.09 -6.20 -6.48
CA GLU A 27 -8.40 -5.75 -6.04
C GLU A 27 -8.73 -4.37 -6.63
N MET A 28 -9.96 -4.23 -7.13
CA MET A 28 -10.30 -3.03 -7.91
C MET A 28 -10.62 -1.82 -7.04
N ASP A 29 -11.16 -2.00 -5.86
CA ASP A 29 -11.47 -0.90 -4.95
C ASP A 29 -10.21 -0.16 -4.50
N GLY A 30 -9.16 -0.86 -4.06
CA GLY A 30 -7.85 -0.27 -3.78
C GLY A 30 -7.24 0.41 -5.00
N THR A 31 -7.29 -0.25 -6.16
CA THR A 31 -6.75 0.28 -7.41
C THR A 31 -7.44 1.57 -7.84
N VAL A 32 -8.77 1.57 -7.90
CA VAL A 32 -9.57 2.74 -8.32
C VAL A 32 -9.49 3.88 -7.31
N SER A 33 -9.64 3.56 -6.02
CA SER A 33 -9.57 4.57 -4.95
C SER A 33 -8.21 5.26 -4.90
N SER A 34 -7.12 4.50 -5.10
CA SER A 34 -5.78 5.06 -5.19
C SER A 34 -5.61 6.03 -6.35
N MET A 35 -6.21 5.75 -7.51
CA MET A 35 -6.16 6.66 -8.66
C MET A 35 -6.96 7.93 -8.43
N LEU A 36 -8.13 7.84 -7.80
CA LEU A 36 -8.93 9.00 -7.42
C LEU A 36 -8.21 9.85 -6.36
N LEU A 37 -7.57 9.22 -5.39
CA LEU A 37 -6.74 9.90 -4.40
C LEU A 37 -5.54 10.59 -5.05
N ALA A 38 -4.82 9.90 -5.94
CA ALA A 38 -3.69 10.48 -6.68
C ALA A 38 -4.14 11.73 -7.45
N ARG A 39 -5.25 11.65 -8.18
CA ARG A 39 -5.82 12.82 -8.86
C ARG A 39 -6.17 13.94 -7.91
N ALA A 40 -6.80 13.64 -6.79
CA ALA A 40 -7.14 14.65 -5.78
C ALA A 40 -5.90 15.35 -5.22
N LEU A 41 -4.82 14.61 -4.93
CA LEU A 41 -3.55 15.16 -4.47
C LEU A 41 -2.90 16.08 -5.51
N VAL A 42 -2.90 15.67 -6.78
CA VAL A 42 -2.38 16.50 -7.87
C VAL A 42 -3.20 17.79 -8.01
N MET A 43 -4.53 17.68 -8.02
CA MET A 43 -5.41 18.82 -8.27
C MET A 43 -5.51 19.80 -7.10
N ALA A 44 -5.48 19.28 -5.86
CA ALA A 44 -5.67 20.10 -4.67
C ALA A 44 -4.36 20.71 -4.15
N PHE A 45 -3.25 20.01 -4.30
CA PHE A 45 -1.97 20.41 -3.71
C PHE A 45 -0.84 20.60 -4.73
N GLY A 46 -1.02 20.21 -5.99
CA GLY A 46 0.09 20.13 -6.94
C GLY A 46 1.12 19.05 -6.56
N ALA A 47 0.72 18.08 -5.72
CA ALA A 47 1.60 17.03 -5.25
C ALA A 47 1.96 16.05 -6.38
N LYS A 48 3.00 15.24 -6.13
CA LYS A 48 3.53 14.23 -7.05
C LYS A 48 3.30 12.83 -6.45
N PRO A 49 2.12 12.22 -6.67
CA PRO A 49 1.84 10.89 -6.17
C PRO A 49 2.69 9.85 -6.90
N VAL A 50 3.15 8.85 -6.14
CA VAL A 50 3.81 7.65 -6.69
C VAL A 50 3.08 6.43 -6.13
N ILE A 51 2.51 5.63 -7.02
CA ILE A 51 1.88 4.37 -6.63
C ILE A 51 2.95 3.32 -6.41
N VAL A 52 2.92 2.69 -5.24
CA VAL A 52 3.77 1.55 -4.90
C VAL A 52 2.89 0.31 -4.87
N CYS A 53 3.14 -0.64 -5.77
CA CYS A 53 2.29 -1.81 -5.95
C CYS A 53 3.09 -3.04 -6.43
N PRO A 54 2.53 -4.26 -6.38
CA PRO A 54 3.13 -5.41 -7.04
C PRO A 54 3.29 -5.17 -8.55
N ALA A 55 4.36 -5.72 -9.16
CA ALA A 55 4.60 -5.57 -10.59
C ALA A 55 3.40 -6.00 -11.46
N ASP A 56 2.68 -7.03 -11.03
CA ASP A 56 1.48 -7.55 -11.73
C ASP A 56 0.33 -6.53 -11.75
N SER A 57 0.34 -5.54 -10.84
CA SER A 57 -0.70 -4.51 -10.75
C SER A 57 -0.42 -3.28 -11.61
N VAL A 58 0.81 -3.09 -12.08
CA VAL A 58 1.24 -1.88 -12.81
C VAL A 58 0.36 -1.61 -14.03
N GLN A 59 0.07 -2.63 -14.84
CA GLN A 59 -0.78 -2.47 -16.03
C GLN A 59 -2.21 -1.99 -15.68
N ALA A 60 -2.78 -2.46 -14.57
CA ALA A 60 -4.09 -2.00 -14.13
C ALA A 60 -4.04 -0.54 -13.67
N ILE A 61 -3.00 -0.17 -12.93
CA ILE A 61 -2.73 1.21 -12.51
C ILE A 61 -2.61 2.15 -13.71
N GLU A 62 -1.83 1.80 -14.74
CA GLU A 62 -1.66 2.60 -15.95
C GLU A 62 -2.98 2.87 -16.68
N LYS A 63 -3.81 1.82 -16.83
CA LYS A 63 -5.13 1.96 -17.45
C LYS A 63 -6.06 2.85 -16.65
N CYS A 64 -6.07 2.71 -15.33
CA CYS A 64 -6.89 3.55 -14.45
C CYS A 64 -6.40 5.01 -14.44
N ALA A 65 -5.10 5.25 -14.44
CA ALA A 65 -4.53 6.60 -14.50
C ALA A 65 -4.97 7.35 -15.75
N ALA A 66 -4.95 6.70 -16.90
CA ALA A 66 -5.43 7.28 -18.16
C ALA A 66 -6.91 7.72 -18.08
N VAL A 67 -7.76 6.93 -17.41
CA VAL A 67 -9.18 7.26 -17.21
C VAL A 67 -9.37 8.48 -16.34
N VAL A 68 -8.55 8.65 -15.29
CA VAL A 68 -8.61 9.81 -14.41
C VAL A 68 -7.81 11.01 -14.93
N GLY A 69 -7.23 10.92 -16.12
CA GLY A 69 -6.50 12.02 -16.78
C GLY A 69 -5.17 12.34 -16.11
N LEU A 70 -4.48 11.33 -15.58
CA LEU A 70 -3.11 11.43 -15.09
C LEU A 70 -2.14 10.71 -16.04
N HIS A 71 -0.95 11.26 -16.19
CA HIS A 71 0.14 10.66 -16.96
C HIS A 71 1.10 9.94 -16.02
N ILE A 72 1.35 8.66 -16.28
CA ILE A 72 2.29 7.85 -15.49
C ILE A 72 3.68 7.89 -16.10
N TYR A 73 4.68 8.00 -15.24
CA TYR A 73 6.09 7.86 -15.57
C TYR A 73 6.79 7.00 -14.52
N GLU A 74 7.65 6.10 -14.98
CA GLU A 74 8.50 5.29 -14.11
C GLU A 74 9.64 6.11 -13.51
N ASP A 75 10.12 7.11 -14.26
CA ASP A 75 11.18 8.01 -13.80
C ASP A 75 10.60 9.11 -12.89
N PRO A 76 10.93 9.11 -11.60
CA PRO A 76 10.45 10.11 -10.67
C PRO A 76 10.92 11.53 -10.97
N ASP A 77 12.05 11.70 -11.64
CA ASP A 77 12.57 13.02 -12.00
C ASP A 77 11.68 13.64 -13.10
N ILE A 78 11.16 12.82 -14.00
CA ILE A 78 10.16 13.24 -14.99
C ILE A 78 8.85 13.63 -14.29
N VAL A 79 8.41 12.85 -13.30
CA VAL A 79 7.20 13.16 -12.52
C VAL A 79 7.30 14.54 -11.86
N GLN A 80 8.47 14.90 -11.35
CA GLN A 80 8.70 16.21 -10.71
C GLN A 80 8.51 17.39 -11.67
N THR A 81 8.79 17.21 -12.95
CA THR A 81 8.83 18.33 -13.92
C THR A 81 7.51 18.54 -14.69
N LEU A 82 6.64 17.54 -14.76
CA LEU A 82 5.47 17.58 -15.61
C LEU A 82 4.17 17.81 -14.80
N PRO A 83 3.22 18.60 -15.33
CA PRO A 83 1.89 18.73 -14.72
C PRO A 83 1.07 17.44 -14.92
N LEU A 84 0.06 17.24 -14.09
CA LEU A 84 -0.87 16.09 -14.14
C LEU A 84 -0.16 14.74 -14.21
N SER A 85 1.04 14.66 -13.65
CA SER A 85 1.89 13.48 -13.66
C SER A 85 1.83 12.74 -12.33
N MET A 86 2.06 11.46 -12.41
CA MET A 86 2.26 10.56 -11.26
C MET A 86 3.32 9.52 -11.60
N GLY A 87 3.91 8.94 -10.56
CA GLY A 87 4.86 7.84 -10.71
C GLY A 87 4.21 6.49 -10.42
N VAL A 88 4.89 5.44 -10.84
CA VAL A 88 4.62 4.07 -10.41
C VAL A 88 5.94 3.39 -10.04
N ALA A 89 5.96 2.68 -8.93
CA ALA A 89 7.09 1.90 -8.45
C ALA A 89 6.63 0.47 -8.17
N ALA A 90 7.10 -0.47 -8.98
CA ALA A 90 6.88 -1.88 -8.70
C ALA A 90 7.67 -2.28 -7.45
N PHE A 91 7.01 -2.85 -6.46
CA PHE A 91 7.64 -3.29 -5.22
C PHE A 91 7.73 -4.81 -5.17
N THR A 92 8.85 -5.28 -4.61
CA THR A 92 9.17 -6.71 -4.57
C THR A 92 8.22 -7.52 -3.70
N LYS A 93 7.98 -8.77 -4.12
CA LYS A 93 7.31 -9.81 -3.31
C LYS A 93 8.30 -10.59 -2.43
N ASN A 94 9.60 -10.42 -2.68
CA ASN A 94 10.64 -11.12 -1.93
C ASN A 94 11.00 -10.34 -0.66
N LEU A 95 10.79 -10.97 0.49
CA LEU A 95 11.10 -10.35 1.79
C LEU A 95 12.59 -10.01 1.96
N ALA A 96 13.50 -10.77 1.33
CA ALA A 96 14.93 -10.50 1.44
C ALA A 96 15.37 -9.23 0.72
N ASP A 97 14.68 -8.87 -0.36
CA ASP A 97 14.99 -7.68 -1.17
C ASP A 97 14.23 -6.43 -0.69
N ALA A 98 13.13 -6.62 0.02
CA ALA A 98 12.23 -5.54 0.43
C ALA A 98 12.91 -4.46 1.28
N PRO A 99 13.81 -4.75 2.25
CA PRO A 99 14.48 -3.71 3.03
C PRO A 99 15.36 -2.80 2.18
N ALA A 100 16.08 -3.33 1.20
CA ALA A 100 16.93 -2.55 0.31
C ALA A 100 16.09 -1.61 -0.56
N GLN A 101 15.02 -2.12 -1.16
CA GLN A 101 14.11 -1.34 -1.98
C GLN A 101 13.35 -0.28 -1.16
N ALA A 102 12.93 -0.63 0.08
CA ALA A 102 12.31 0.33 0.99
C ALA A 102 13.27 1.46 1.37
N ALA A 103 14.53 1.15 1.65
CA ALA A 103 15.56 2.14 1.95
C ALA A 103 15.80 3.08 0.76
N GLU A 104 15.87 2.55 -0.45
CA GLU A 104 16.00 3.34 -1.68
C GLU A 104 14.85 4.32 -1.85
N LEU A 105 13.58 3.84 -1.77
CA LEU A 105 12.41 4.71 -1.88
C LEU A 105 12.36 5.76 -0.76
N ALA A 106 12.75 5.42 0.46
CA ALA A 106 12.79 6.35 1.58
C ALA A 106 13.80 7.51 1.38
N THR A 107 14.87 7.31 0.59
CA THR A 107 15.84 8.39 0.29
C THR A 107 15.19 9.59 -0.41
N ARG A 108 14.08 9.39 -1.07
CA ARG A 108 13.32 10.44 -1.77
C ARG A 108 12.48 11.32 -0.84
N LYS A 109 12.41 10.99 0.45
CA LYS A 109 11.77 11.77 1.52
C LYS A 109 10.32 12.17 1.18
N PRO A 110 9.40 11.22 0.98
CA PRO A 110 8.01 11.56 0.70
C PRO A 110 7.42 12.36 1.88
N ALA A 111 6.56 13.34 1.58
CA ALA A 111 5.89 14.15 2.57
C ALA A 111 4.79 13.39 3.33
N ALA A 112 4.27 12.32 2.73
CA ALA A 112 3.30 11.42 3.34
C ALA A 112 3.28 10.07 2.64
N VAL A 113 2.76 9.05 3.34
CA VAL A 113 2.42 7.75 2.76
C VAL A 113 0.97 7.39 3.10
N VAL A 114 0.23 6.92 2.10
CA VAL A 114 -1.14 6.43 2.26
C VAL A 114 -1.20 4.99 1.79
N SER A 115 -1.61 4.08 2.64
CA SER A 115 -1.93 2.70 2.23
C SER A 115 -3.42 2.61 1.93
N VAL A 116 -3.78 2.07 0.77
CA VAL A 116 -5.17 1.86 0.34
C VAL A 116 -5.29 0.42 -0.13
N GLU A 117 -5.97 -0.41 0.63
CA GLU A 117 -6.20 -1.82 0.29
C GLU A 117 -4.89 -2.53 -0.12
N ALA A 118 -3.89 -2.48 0.75
CA ALA A 118 -2.63 -3.18 0.57
C ALA A 118 -2.39 -4.15 1.71
N CYS A 119 -1.95 -5.37 1.38
CA CYS A 119 -1.80 -6.43 2.37
C CYS A 119 -0.75 -6.11 3.44
N GLY A 120 -1.15 -6.21 4.70
CA GLY A 120 -0.27 -6.19 5.86
C GLY A 120 0.14 -7.60 6.27
N ALA A 121 1.43 -7.78 6.52
CA ALA A 121 1.89 -9.06 7.05
C ALA A 121 1.64 -9.16 8.56
N ASN A 122 1.36 -10.36 8.95
CA ASN A 122 1.23 -10.67 10.36
C ASN A 122 2.62 -10.83 11.05
N ALA A 123 2.78 -11.04 12.46
CA ALA A 123 4.08 -11.15 13.18
C ALA A 123 4.94 -12.33 12.73
N LEU A 124 4.36 -13.26 11.99
CA LEU A 124 5.12 -14.32 11.36
C LEU A 124 5.54 -13.95 9.93
N GLY A 125 5.24 -12.70 9.49
CA GLY A 125 5.52 -12.25 8.15
C GLY A 125 4.58 -12.81 7.09
N VAL A 126 3.40 -13.32 7.50
CA VAL A 126 2.42 -13.97 6.60
C VAL A 126 1.28 -13.00 6.27
N CYS A 127 1.00 -12.84 5.00
CA CYS A 127 -0.16 -12.09 4.50
C CYS A 127 -1.37 -13.02 4.34
N HIS A 128 -2.52 -12.60 4.85
CA HIS A 128 -3.76 -13.36 4.76
C HIS A 128 -4.82 -12.63 3.95
N ASN A 129 -5.65 -13.36 3.24
CA ASN A 129 -6.90 -12.80 2.70
C ASN A 129 -7.97 -12.71 3.79
N ALA A 130 -9.14 -12.15 3.44
CA ALA A 130 -10.26 -11.91 4.37
C ALA A 130 -10.75 -13.17 5.11
N ILE A 131 -10.57 -14.37 4.57
CA ILE A 131 -10.97 -15.64 5.20
C ILE A 131 -9.79 -16.38 5.86
N GLY A 132 -8.63 -15.74 5.99
CA GLY A 132 -7.47 -16.27 6.67
C GLY A 132 -6.62 -17.26 5.87
N LEU A 133 -6.71 -17.28 4.55
CA LEU A 133 -5.80 -18.06 3.70
C LEU A 133 -4.49 -17.29 3.50
N ASP A 134 -3.37 -18.03 3.49
CA ASP A 134 -2.06 -17.47 3.18
C ASP A 134 -1.98 -17.04 1.70
N VAL A 135 -1.77 -15.77 1.47
CA VAL A 135 -1.58 -15.16 0.15
C VAL A 135 -0.23 -14.45 0.00
N THR A 136 0.71 -14.71 0.92
CA THR A 136 2.01 -14.04 1.00
C THR A 136 2.76 -14.02 -0.32
N ALA A 137 2.80 -15.14 -1.04
CA ALA A 137 3.51 -15.25 -2.31
C ALA A 137 2.94 -14.38 -3.43
N LEU A 138 1.73 -13.85 -3.26
CA LEU A 138 1.08 -12.99 -4.24
C LEU A 138 1.29 -11.51 -3.97
N GLN A 139 1.58 -11.13 -2.72
CA GLN A 139 1.61 -9.75 -2.26
C GLN A 139 2.99 -9.11 -2.39
N ALA A 140 3.05 -7.83 -2.73
CA ALA A 140 4.26 -7.06 -2.52
C ALA A 140 4.53 -6.90 -1.02
N ARG A 141 5.81 -6.88 -0.63
CA ARG A 141 6.23 -6.67 0.77
C ARG A 141 6.30 -5.19 1.12
N SER A 142 5.32 -4.44 0.66
CA SER A 142 5.21 -2.99 0.90
C SER A 142 4.93 -2.63 2.36
N ASP A 143 4.55 -3.61 3.18
CA ASP A 143 4.56 -3.52 4.64
C ASP A 143 5.95 -3.11 5.18
N VAL A 144 7.03 -3.58 4.57
CA VAL A 144 8.41 -3.20 4.94
C VAL A 144 8.69 -1.73 4.63
N LEU A 145 8.21 -1.22 3.48
CA LEU A 145 8.32 0.20 3.15
C LEU A 145 7.50 1.07 4.11
N TRP A 146 6.29 0.64 4.42
CA TRP A 146 5.41 1.32 5.37
C TRP A 146 6.09 1.49 6.73
N GLU A 147 6.62 0.40 7.30
CA GLU A 147 7.30 0.43 8.59
C GLU A 147 8.56 1.30 8.54
N LYS A 148 9.33 1.25 7.45
CA LYS A 148 10.50 2.12 7.27
C LYS A 148 10.11 3.60 7.29
N LEU A 149 9.10 4.00 6.52
CA LEU A 149 8.65 5.39 6.46
C LEU A 149 8.04 5.85 7.79
N ARG A 150 7.29 4.98 8.47
CA ARG A 150 6.76 5.25 9.81
C ARG A 150 7.89 5.49 10.82
N ALA A 151 8.92 4.66 10.81
CA ALA A 151 10.08 4.82 11.68
C ALA A 151 10.87 6.10 11.38
N ASP A 152 10.86 6.56 10.13
CA ASP A 152 11.47 7.83 9.72
C ASP A 152 10.59 9.07 10.08
N GLY A 153 9.42 8.84 10.69
CA GLY A 153 8.51 9.92 11.09
C GLY A 153 7.66 10.49 9.95
N VAL A 154 7.56 9.79 8.81
CA VAL A 154 6.72 10.22 7.70
C VAL A 154 5.24 10.10 8.08
N PRO A 155 4.43 11.16 7.91
CA PRO A 155 2.98 11.10 8.10
C PRO A 155 2.35 9.94 7.32
N ASN A 156 1.56 9.10 8.00
CA ASN A 156 1.01 7.89 7.41
C ASN A 156 -0.48 7.74 7.68
N ILE A 157 -1.23 7.26 6.68
CA ILE A 157 -2.67 6.98 6.74
C ILE A 157 -2.90 5.61 6.12
N ALA A 158 -3.66 4.76 6.81
CA ALA A 158 -4.08 3.47 6.28
C ALA A 158 -5.60 3.44 6.06
N ILE A 159 -6.01 2.87 4.93
CA ILE A 159 -7.40 2.64 4.55
C ILE A 159 -7.52 1.15 4.22
N GLY A 160 -8.46 0.48 4.86
CA GLY A 160 -8.75 -0.93 4.69
C GLY A 160 -10.12 -1.26 5.26
N ASP A 161 -10.64 -2.46 4.99
CA ASP A 161 -11.99 -2.86 5.37
C ASP A 161 -12.07 -4.13 6.23
N LEU A 162 -11.17 -5.10 6.04
CA LEU A 162 -11.25 -6.41 6.70
C LEU A 162 -10.13 -6.69 7.72
N GLY A 163 -9.20 -5.76 7.93
CA GLY A 163 -8.21 -5.84 8.97
C GLY A 163 -6.95 -6.63 8.62
N ASN A 164 -6.82 -7.09 7.39
CA ASN A 164 -5.65 -7.78 6.85
C ASN A 164 -4.73 -6.84 6.06
N GLU A 165 -5.03 -5.55 6.09
CA GLU A 165 -4.29 -4.51 5.39
C GLU A 165 -3.24 -3.86 6.28
N ILE A 166 -2.31 -3.17 5.64
CA ILE A 166 -1.28 -2.35 6.30
C ILE A 166 -1.94 -1.33 7.23
N GLY A 167 -1.41 -1.19 8.44
CA GLY A 167 -1.84 -0.18 9.42
C GLY A 167 -3.03 -0.60 10.28
N MET A 168 -3.73 -1.68 9.96
CA MET A 168 -4.90 -2.12 10.71
C MET A 168 -4.57 -2.63 12.12
N GLY A 169 -3.32 -2.99 12.40
CA GLY A 169 -2.84 -3.33 13.73
C GLY A 169 -3.06 -2.22 14.77
N THR A 170 -3.07 -0.96 14.35
CA THR A 170 -3.32 0.21 15.23
C THR A 170 -4.70 0.16 15.92
N ILE A 171 -5.68 -0.48 15.26
CA ILE A 171 -7.05 -0.65 15.76
C ILE A 171 -7.40 -2.13 15.99
N ALA A 172 -6.39 -2.96 16.27
CA ALA A 172 -6.52 -4.42 16.35
C ALA A 172 -7.64 -4.90 17.28
N ASP A 173 -7.83 -4.28 18.45
CA ASP A 173 -8.87 -4.67 19.39
C ASP A 173 -10.28 -4.41 18.86
N HIS A 174 -10.45 -3.32 18.12
CA HIS A 174 -11.72 -3.02 17.44
C HIS A 174 -12.00 -4.05 16.34
N ILE A 175 -11.02 -4.33 15.51
CA ILE A 175 -11.13 -5.28 14.40
C ILE A 175 -11.43 -6.68 14.93
N LYS A 176 -10.71 -7.17 15.94
CA LYS A 176 -10.97 -8.47 16.58
C LYS A 176 -12.40 -8.62 17.10
N LYS A 177 -13.00 -7.51 17.52
CA LYS A 177 -14.36 -7.53 18.06
C LYS A 177 -15.45 -7.55 16.99
N TYR A 178 -15.23 -6.90 15.85
CA TYR A 178 -16.29 -6.60 14.90
C TYR A 178 -16.08 -7.24 13.51
N VAL A 179 -14.85 -7.59 13.16
CA VAL A 179 -14.53 -8.15 11.83
C VAL A 179 -14.37 -9.68 11.94
N PRO A 180 -15.03 -10.47 11.09
CA PRO A 180 -14.88 -11.93 11.11
C PRO A 180 -13.49 -12.38 10.67
N PHE A 181 -13.09 -13.59 11.05
CA PHE A 181 -11.83 -14.25 10.68
C PHE A 181 -10.53 -13.57 11.14
N THR A 182 -10.60 -12.59 12.01
CA THR A 182 -9.42 -11.83 12.45
C THR A 182 -8.49 -12.61 13.38
N ASP A 183 -9.03 -13.56 14.13
CA ASP A 183 -8.33 -14.42 15.10
C ASP A 183 -8.30 -15.90 14.72
N ARG A 184 -8.91 -16.25 13.60
CA ARG A 184 -9.03 -17.63 13.11
C ARG A 184 -9.11 -17.64 11.59
N GLY A 185 -8.74 -18.76 10.99
CA GLY A 185 -8.80 -18.99 9.56
C GLY A 185 -8.26 -20.37 9.20
N GLU A 186 -8.20 -20.69 7.94
CA GLU A 186 -7.73 -21.98 7.44
C GLU A 186 -6.20 -22.01 7.22
N CYS A 187 -5.49 -20.96 7.63
CA CYS A 187 -4.05 -20.87 7.43
C CYS A 187 -3.27 -21.88 8.25
N GLN A 188 -2.37 -22.59 7.61
CA GLN A 188 -1.47 -23.57 8.23
C GLN A 188 -0.10 -22.98 8.63
N CYS A 189 0.07 -21.66 8.59
CA CYS A 189 1.33 -21.00 8.89
C CYS A 189 1.75 -21.06 10.38
N GLY A 190 0.90 -21.60 11.24
CA GLY A 190 1.14 -21.67 12.69
C GLY A 190 0.80 -20.38 13.45
N CYS A 191 0.23 -19.36 12.78
CA CYS A 191 -0.18 -18.12 13.43
C CYS A 191 -1.44 -18.26 14.30
N GLY A 192 -2.09 -19.42 14.28
CA GLY A 192 -3.39 -19.65 14.95
C GLY A 192 -4.57 -19.05 14.17
N GLY A 193 -4.37 -18.73 12.90
CA GLY A 193 -5.43 -18.40 11.96
C GLY A 193 -5.80 -16.93 11.86
N GLY A 194 -5.13 -16.00 12.49
CA GLY A 194 -5.52 -14.59 12.41
C GLY A 194 -4.59 -13.73 11.56
N HIS A 195 -5.14 -12.80 10.80
CA HIS A 195 -4.37 -11.76 10.13
C HIS A 195 -4.02 -10.59 11.06
N ILE A 196 -4.71 -10.48 12.20
CA ILE A 196 -4.47 -9.42 13.20
C ILE A 196 -3.50 -9.81 14.32
N LYS A 197 -2.98 -11.02 14.37
CA LYS A 197 -1.93 -11.31 15.36
C LYS A 197 -0.67 -10.55 15.00
N ARG A 198 -0.82 -9.17 14.85
CA ARG A 198 0.25 -8.64 14.74
C ARG A 198 0.78 -7.55 14.21
N HIS A 199 0.42 -6.52 13.99
CA HIS A 199 1.25 -5.34 14.12
C HIS A 199 1.20 -4.95 15.61
N GLN A 200 2.09 -5.48 16.39
CA GLN A 200 2.50 -4.78 17.60
C GLN A 200 3.28 -3.56 17.12
N ASP A 201 2.79 -2.41 17.51
CA ASP A 201 3.42 -1.10 17.37
C ASP A 201 4.90 -1.09 17.73
#